data_37037bec58410a295e35e9bad2bc76fb
#
_entry.id   37037bec58410a295e35e9bad2bc76fb
#
_cell.length_a   1.000
_cell.length_b   1.000
_cell.length_c   1.000
_cell.angle_alpha   90.00
_cell.angle_beta   90.00
_cell.angle_gamma   90.00
#
_symmetry.space_group_name_H-M   'P 1'
#
loop_
_entity.id
_entity.type
_entity.pdbx_description
1 polymer ?
#
loop_
_entity_poly.entity_id
_entity_poly.type
_entity_poly.pdbx_seq_one_letter_code
_entity_poly.pdbx_strand_id
1 'polypeptide(L)'
;MENAKLFFEEFIGEKSLDFYSLAQSGSARKNFVGSTPNQQYIITENENIPENESFFYFSEIFSGLNLNTPKIFKISEDRKIYIQEFLGKHTLSEIIEKEGLNERTKSLVRQTLEKLFQLQTSTEGKIDYSKTFEYESYDEFPVTNDLFYFKSFIADVLEIPYHKATLLKEFKHLTSEIENCAPKGLMIRDFQARNIMVNDNDEVFFIDYQSAMKGPLMYDVISFLYQAKANFPEDFREEMLSCYFSLWKDENTVKELKNSAKPIQLIRFMQVLGA
;
A
#
# COMPACT_ATOMS: atom_id res chain seq x y z
N MET A 1 7.60 -18.61 -15.73
CA MET A 1 7.82 -19.67 -14.73
C MET A 1 9.19 -20.33 -14.89
N GLU A 2 9.56 -20.82 -16.08
CA GLU A 2 10.85 -21.50 -16.29
C GLU A 2 12.04 -20.54 -16.04
N ASN A 3 12.02 -19.35 -16.64
CA ASN A 3 13.08 -18.34 -16.42
C ASN A 3 13.22 -17.92 -14.97
N ALA A 4 12.09 -17.70 -14.27
CA ALA A 4 12.09 -17.33 -12.85
C ALA A 4 12.68 -18.45 -11.97
N LYS A 5 12.37 -19.71 -12.30
CA LYS A 5 12.92 -20.88 -11.61
C LYS A 5 14.42 -21.01 -11.83
N LEU A 6 14.89 -20.89 -13.07
CA LEU A 6 16.32 -20.94 -13.39
C LEU A 6 17.10 -19.84 -12.68
N PHE A 7 16.56 -18.62 -12.68
CA PHE A 7 17.16 -17.48 -11.98
C PHE A 7 17.26 -17.71 -10.45
N PHE A 8 16.22 -18.33 -9.86
CA PHE A 8 16.21 -18.70 -8.45
C PHE A 8 17.22 -19.80 -8.15
N GLU A 9 17.26 -20.89 -8.94
CA GLU A 9 18.21 -21.98 -8.77
C GLU A 9 19.69 -21.52 -8.94
N GLU A 10 19.95 -20.57 -9.85
CA GLU A 10 21.25 -19.92 -9.96
C GLU A 10 21.60 -19.11 -8.71
N PHE A 11 20.65 -18.42 -8.12
CA PHE A 11 20.86 -17.64 -6.89
C PHE A 11 21.20 -18.55 -5.69
N ILE A 12 20.47 -19.65 -5.50
CA ILE A 12 20.74 -20.58 -4.38
C ILE A 12 21.89 -21.55 -4.64
N GLY A 13 22.37 -21.67 -5.90
CA GLY A 13 23.46 -22.57 -6.29
C GLY A 13 23.12 -24.06 -6.33
N GLU A 14 21.83 -24.39 -6.22
CA GLU A 14 21.32 -25.77 -6.20
C GLU A 14 19.91 -25.85 -6.81
N LYS A 15 19.37 -27.08 -6.93
CA LYS A 15 17.98 -27.27 -7.33
C LYS A 15 17.04 -26.85 -6.21
N SER A 16 15.97 -26.13 -6.57
CA SER A 16 14.93 -25.76 -5.62
C SER A 16 14.22 -27.00 -5.06
N LEU A 17 13.95 -27.00 -3.76
CA LEU A 17 13.15 -28.07 -3.13
C LEU A 17 11.72 -28.03 -3.68
N ASP A 18 11.11 -26.85 -3.65
CA ASP A 18 9.82 -26.56 -4.25
C ASP A 18 9.87 -25.27 -5.03
N PHE A 19 9.06 -25.19 -6.10
CA PHE A 19 8.85 -23.96 -6.87
C PHE A 19 7.42 -23.94 -7.46
N TYR A 20 6.59 -23.05 -6.96
CA TYR A 20 5.18 -22.94 -7.40
C TYR A 20 4.72 -21.50 -7.55
N SER A 21 3.70 -21.30 -8.40
CA SER A 21 3.10 -19.97 -8.63
C SER A 21 2.12 -19.62 -7.53
N LEU A 22 2.15 -18.38 -7.07
CA LEU A 22 1.08 -17.81 -6.28
C LEU A 22 -0.10 -17.42 -7.17
N ALA A 23 -1.30 -17.36 -6.58
CA ALA A 23 -2.48 -16.88 -7.28
C ALA A 23 -2.23 -15.41 -7.73
N GLN A 24 -2.56 -15.12 -9.00
CA GLN A 24 -2.42 -13.79 -9.55
C GLN A 24 -3.52 -12.87 -8.99
N SER A 25 -3.14 -11.74 -8.46
CA SER A 25 -4.07 -10.73 -7.90
C SER A 25 -4.00 -9.45 -8.71
N GLY A 26 -4.94 -9.23 -9.64
CA GLY A 26 -5.18 -7.92 -10.27
C GLY A 26 -4.04 -7.24 -11.04
N SER A 27 -2.79 -7.67 -10.86
CA SER A 27 -1.58 -7.15 -11.50
C SER A 27 -1.06 -8.09 -12.57
N ALA A 28 -0.33 -7.56 -13.56
CA ALA A 28 0.39 -8.37 -14.56
C ALA A 28 1.61 -9.11 -13.97
N ARG A 29 2.04 -8.76 -12.76
CA ARG A 29 3.15 -9.40 -12.05
C ARG A 29 2.84 -10.86 -11.74
N LYS A 30 3.85 -11.73 -11.92
CA LYS A 30 3.77 -13.14 -11.55
C LYS A 30 4.67 -13.36 -10.35
N ASN A 31 4.11 -13.89 -9.28
CA ASN A 31 4.83 -14.21 -8.06
C ASN A 31 4.94 -15.72 -7.89
N PHE A 32 6.10 -16.19 -7.48
CA PHE A 32 6.39 -17.59 -7.20
C PHE A 32 7.00 -17.71 -5.81
N VAL A 33 6.74 -18.83 -5.17
CA VAL A 33 7.48 -19.26 -3.98
C VAL A 33 8.54 -20.25 -4.42
N GLY A 34 9.79 -19.98 -4.10
CA GLY A 34 10.90 -20.90 -4.22
C GLY A 34 11.41 -21.28 -2.84
N SER A 35 11.76 -22.55 -2.61
CA SER A 35 12.24 -23.00 -1.31
C SER A 35 13.53 -23.80 -1.39
N THR A 36 14.34 -23.63 -0.34
CA THR A 36 15.44 -24.50 0.05
C THR A 36 15.02 -25.30 1.28
N PRO A 37 15.81 -26.26 1.77
CA PRO A 37 15.49 -26.95 3.02
C PRO A 37 15.32 -26.04 4.24
N ASN A 38 15.90 -24.85 4.21
CA ASN A 38 15.98 -23.97 5.38
C ASN A 38 15.20 -22.65 5.24
N GLN A 39 14.83 -22.26 4.02
CA GLN A 39 14.23 -20.92 3.78
C GLN A 39 13.34 -20.90 2.54
N GLN A 40 12.33 -20.03 2.58
CA GLN A 40 11.46 -19.69 1.45
C GLN A 40 11.79 -18.29 0.93
N TYR A 41 11.49 -18.07 -0.36
CA TYR A 41 11.73 -16.82 -1.06
C TYR A 41 10.54 -16.51 -1.95
N ILE A 42 10.32 -15.23 -2.23
CA ILE A 42 9.41 -14.78 -3.28
C ILE A 42 10.24 -14.40 -4.49
N ILE A 43 9.89 -14.97 -5.64
CA ILE A 43 10.45 -14.63 -6.94
C ILE A 43 9.36 -13.91 -7.73
N THR A 44 9.62 -12.68 -8.14
CA THR A 44 8.68 -11.88 -8.93
C THR A 44 9.19 -11.70 -10.34
N GLU A 45 8.34 -11.95 -11.33
CA GLU A 45 8.56 -11.69 -12.75
C GLU A 45 7.56 -10.60 -13.20
N ASN A 46 8.09 -9.47 -13.69
CA ASN A 46 7.29 -8.34 -14.16
C ASN A 46 7.98 -7.64 -15.34
N GLU A 47 7.25 -7.51 -16.46
CA GLU A 47 7.72 -6.84 -17.67
C GLU A 47 7.74 -5.30 -17.54
N ASN A 48 7.06 -4.72 -16.57
CA ASN A 48 7.00 -3.28 -16.34
C ASN A 48 8.24 -2.80 -15.58
N ILE A 49 9.31 -2.50 -16.34
CA ILE A 49 10.59 -2.05 -15.79
C ILE A 49 10.45 -0.76 -14.93
N PRO A 50 9.73 0.30 -15.34
CA PRO A 50 9.55 1.49 -14.50
C PRO A 50 8.92 1.18 -13.13
N GLU A 51 7.95 0.27 -13.08
CA GLU A 51 7.33 -0.20 -11.82
C GLU A 51 8.34 -0.94 -10.94
N ASN A 52 9.18 -1.81 -11.56
CA ASN A 52 10.23 -2.54 -10.85
C ASN A 52 11.27 -1.58 -10.28
N GLU A 53 11.72 -0.58 -11.04
CA GLU A 53 12.69 0.42 -10.59
C GLU A 53 12.19 1.21 -9.38
N SER A 54 10.93 1.62 -9.38
CA SER A 54 10.29 2.27 -8.24
C SER A 54 10.28 1.34 -7.01
N PHE A 55 9.91 0.06 -7.20
CA PHE A 55 9.94 -0.93 -6.13
C PHE A 55 11.35 -1.12 -5.55
N PHE A 56 12.37 -1.23 -6.41
CA PHE A 56 13.76 -1.39 -5.97
C PHE A 56 14.26 -0.16 -5.21
N TYR A 57 13.95 1.03 -5.72
CA TYR A 57 14.29 2.29 -5.10
C TYR A 57 13.73 2.40 -3.67
N PHE A 58 12.43 2.16 -3.49
CA PHE A 58 11.81 2.18 -2.17
C PHE A 58 12.36 1.07 -1.26
N SER A 59 12.55 -0.14 -1.77
CA SER A 59 13.06 -1.27 -1.00
C SER A 59 14.47 -1.02 -0.45
N GLU A 60 15.34 -0.36 -1.22
CA GLU A 60 16.68 0.03 -0.77
C GLU A 60 16.60 1.01 0.40
N ILE A 61 15.79 2.06 0.28
CA ILE A 61 15.60 3.06 1.34
C ILE A 61 15.00 2.42 2.60
N PHE A 62 13.93 1.65 2.43
CA PHE A 62 13.23 1.03 3.55
C PHE A 62 14.13 0.03 4.29
N SER A 63 14.89 -0.77 3.55
CA SER A 63 15.88 -1.68 4.13
C SER A 63 17.00 -0.93 4.88
N GLY A 64 17.50 0.17 4.31
CA GLY A 64 18.51 1.04 4.95
C GLY A 64 18.00 1.70 6.24
N LEU A 65 16.70 1.89 6.36
CA LEU A 65 16.03 2.44 7.56
C LEU A 65 15.49 1.36 8.51
N ASN A 66 15.71 0.07 8.21
CA ASN A 66 15.21 -1.08 8.95
C ASN A 66 13.68 -1.06 9.13
N LEU A 67 12.95 -0.66 8.09
CA LEU A 67 11.49 -0.67 8.08
C LEU A 67 10.95 -2.06 7.74
N ASN A 68 9.73 -2.35 8.18
CA ASN A 68 9.10 -3.66 8.01
C ASN A 68 8.60 -3.86 6.56
N THR A 69 9.52 -4.09 5.65
CA THR A 69 9.27 -4.38 4.22
C THR A 69 10.21 -5.50 3.76
N PRO A 70 9.92 -6.22 2.65
CA PRO A 70 10.76 -7.30 2.19
C PRO A 70 12.13 -6.79 1.73
N LYS A 71 13.18 -7.54 2.06
CA LYS A 71 14.51 -7.33 1.50
C LYS A 71 14.59 -7.93 0.10
N ILE A 72 15.29 -7.24 -0.80
CA ILE A 72 15.62 -7.77 -2.12
C ILE A 72 17.00 -8.43 -2.03
N PHE A 73 17.11 -9.66 -2.50
CA PHE A 73 18.35 -10.44 -2.46
C PHE A 73 19.08 -10.43 -3.81
N LYS A 74 18.35 -10.53 -4.92
CA LYS A 74 18.94 -10.53 -6.27
C LYS A 74 17.97 -9.92 -7.28
N ILE A 75 18.51 -9.21 -8.25
CA ILE A 75 17.76 -8.64 -9.38
C ILE A 75 18.45 -9.12 -10.66
N SER A 76 17.66 -9.53 -11.68
CA SER A 76 18.16 -9.93 -12.99
C SER A 76 18.78 -8.74 -13.75
N GLU A 77 19.69 -9.01 -14.68
CA GLU A 77 20.34 -7.97 -15.48
C GLU A 77 19.33 -7.16 -16.31
N ASP A 78 18.30 -7.82 -16.84
CA ASP A 78 17.21 -7.19 -17.60
C ASP A 78 16.15 -6.51 -16.72
N ARG A 79 16.34 -6.54 -15.37
CA ARG A 79 15.47 -5.89 -14.37
C ARG A 79 14.03 -6.41 -14.34
N LYS A 80 13.75 -7.58 -14.90
CA LYS A 80 12.40 -8.16 -14.98
C LYS A 80 12.12 -9.18 -13.91
N ILE A 81 13.15 -9.84 -13.35
CA ILE A 81 13.02 -10.86 -12.33
C ILE A 81 13.79 -10.43 -11.09
N TYR A 82 13.18 -10.58 -9.93
CA TYR A 82 13.87 -10.31 -8.66
C TYR A 82 13.45 -11.29 -7.58
N ILE A 83 14.36 -11.50 -6.64
CA ILE A 83 14.20 -12.41 -5.51
C ILE A 83 14.13 -11.57 -4.24
N GLN A 84 13.08 -11.77 -3.49
CA GLN A 84 12.83 -11.04 -2.26
C GLN A 84 12.48 -11.96 -1.09
N GLU A 85 12.49 -11.39 0.09
CA GLU A 85 12.19 -12.07 1.34
C GLU A 85 10.76 -12.62 1.37
N PHE A 86 10.61 -13.85 1.87
CA PHE A 86 9.32 -14.45 2.18
C PHE A 86 8.91 -14.02 3.60
N LEU A 87 7.86 -13.25 3.72
CA LEU A 87 7.44 -12.59 4.96
C LEU A 87 6.37 -13.37 5.75
N GLY A 88 5.97 -14.54 5.26
CA GLY A 88 4.92 -15.34 5.88
C GLY A 88 3.89 -15.81 4.86
N LYS A 89 2.93 -16.60 5.34
CA LYS A 89 1.93 -17.27 4.48
C LYS A 89 0.63 -16.49 4.36
N HIS A 90 0.35 -15.63 5.32
CA HIS A 90 -0.96 -15.00 5.45
C HIS A 90 -0.86 -13.47 5.43
N THR A 91 -1.80 -12.88 4.72
CA THR A 91 -2.07 -11.46 4.81
C THR A 91 -2.93 -11.15 6.04
N LEU A 92 -2.85 -9.92 6.52
CA LEU A 92 -3.74 -9.45 7.60
C LEU A 92 -5.23 -9.57 7.21
N SER A 93 -5.54 -9.39 5.91
CA SER A 93 -6.91 -9.56 5.39
C SER A 93 -7.42 -10.99 5.58
N GLU A 94 -6.60 -12.00 5.29
CA GLU A 94 -6.97 -13.43 5.48
C GLU A 94 -7.12 -13.78 6.96
N ILE A 95 -6.27 -13.21 7.82
CA ILE A 95 -6.36 -13.42 9.27
C ILE A 95 -7.66 -12.81 9.82
N ILE A 96 -7.99 -11.56 9.44
CA ILE A 96 -9.23 -10.90 9.84
C ILE A 96 -10.45 -11.67 9.34
N GLU A 97 -10.43 -12.14 8.09
CA GLU A 97 -11.54 -12.94 7.52
C GLU A 97 -11.77 -14.23 8.26
N LYS A 98 -10.69 -14.92 8.68
CA LYS A 98 -10.75 -16.20 9.38
C LYS A 98 -11.10 -16.07 10.87
N GLU A 99 -10.53 -15.08 11.55
CA GLU A 99 -10.56 -15.00 13.01
C GLU A 99 -11.55 -13.93 13.52
N GLY A 100 -12.03 -13.04 12.64
CA GLY A 100 -12.82 -11.88 13.03
C GLY A 100 -11.99 -10.84 13.81
N LEU A 101 -12.68 -9.91 14.45
CA LEU A 101 -12.05 -8.84 15.24
C LEU A 101 -11.87 -9.31 16.70
N ASN A 102 -10.85 -10.13 16.95
CA ASN A 102 -10.44 -10.58 18.29
C ASN A 102 -9.22 -9.77 18.80
N GLU A 103 -8.72 -10.06 20.00
CA GLU A 103 -7.60 -9.32 20.58
C GLU A 103 -6.29 -9.42 19.79
N ARG A 104 -6.05 -10.58 19.14
CA ARG A 104 -4.88 -10.76 18.26
C ARG A 104 -4.99 -9.86 17.02
N THR A 105 -6.13 -9.89 16.31
CA THR A 105 -6.35 -9.07 15.12
C THR A 105 -6.38 -7.58 15.44
N LYS A 106 -6.96 -7.17 16.56
CA LYS A 106 -6.89 -5.77 17.04
C LYS A 106 -5.44 -5.33 17.29
N SER A 107 -4.63 -6.20 17.91
CA SER A 107 -3.20 -5.94 18.14
C SER A 107 -2.44 -5.78 16.82
N LEU A 108 -2.70 -6.64 15.82
CA LEU A 108 -2.10 -6.54 14.48
C LEU A 108 -2.50 -5.25 13.75
N VAL A 109 -3.76 -4.83 13.88
CA VAL A 109 -4.24 -3.54 13.30
C VAL A 109 -3.53 -2.37 13.97
N ARG A 110 -3.38 -2.37 15.30
CA ARG A 110 -2.65 -1.32 16.02
C ARG A 110 -1.18 -1.30 15.61
N GLN A 111 -0.52 -2.46 15.57
CA GLN A 111 0.86 -2.59 15.10
C GLN A 111 1.03 -2.05 13.67
N THR A 112 0.06 -2.29 12.79
CA THR A 112 0.07 -1.76 11.42
C THR A 112 0.13 -0.23 11.41
N LEU A 113 -0.66 0.45 12.24
CA LEU A 113 -0.64 1.91 12.32
C LEU A 113 0.65 2.45 12.95
N GLU A 114 1.19 1.76 13.94
CA GLU A 114 2.49 2.10 14.54
C GLU A 114 3.63 1.98 13.53
N LYS A 115 3.64 0.91 12.73
CA LYS A 115 4.63 0.71 11.66
C LYS A 115 4.45 1.68 10.49
N LEU A 116 3.20 2.04 10.16
CA LEU A 116 2.93 3.10 9.19
C LEU A 116 3.46 4.44 9.66
N PHE A 117 3.20 4.82 10.91
CA PHE A 117 3.76 6.03 11.52
C PHE A 117 5.31 6.01 11.46
N GLN A 118 5.93 4.88 11.81
CA GLN A 118 7.38 4.73 11.74
C GLN A 118 7.90 4.92 10.31
N LEU A 119 7.23 4.33 9.32
CA LEU A 119 7.57 4.47 7.91
C LEU A 119 7.46 5.94 7.47
N GLN A 120 6.33 6.59 7.74
CA GLN A 120 6.09 7.98 7.35
C GLN A 120 7.09 8.96 7.97
N THR A 121 7.39 8.81 9.25
CA THR A 121 8.34 9.70 9.95
C THR A 121 9.80 9.40 9.62
N SER A 122 10.17 8.13 9.46
CA SER A 122 11.56 7.75 9.14
C SER A 122 11.97 8.10 7.72
N THR A 123 11.01 8.24 6.80
CA THR A 123 11.27 8.58 5.38
C THR A 123 11.19 10.08 5.10
N GLU A 124 10.81 10.90 6.07
CA GLU A 124 10.75 12.35 5.91
C GLU A 124 12.08 12.92 5.40
N GLY A 125 12.03 13.67 4.31
CA GLY A 125 13.20 14.29 3.68
C GLY A 125 14.19 13.32 3.01
N LYS A 126 13.88 12.01 2.93
CA LYS A 126 14.80 10.99 2.38
C LYS A 126 14.35 10.42 1.04
N ILE A 127 13.14 10.73 0.59
CA ILE A 127 12.58 10.21 -0.67
C ILE A 127 12.78 11.24 -1.79
N ASP A 128 13.37 10.78 -2.88
CA ASP A 128 13.38 11.47 -4.16
C ASP A 128 12.16 11.02 -4.97
N TYR A 129 11.11 11.81 -4.94
CA TYR A 129 9.84 11.48 -5.59
C TYR A 129 9.90 11.50 -7.12
N SER A 130 10.97 12.00 -7.73
CA SER A 130 11.18 11.89 -9.18
C SER A 130 11.44 10.45 -9.66
N LYS A 131 11.72 9.53 -8.71
CA LYS A 131 11.93 8.09 -8.95
C LYS A 131 10.70 7.23 -8.76
N THR A 132 9.54 7.82 -8.52
CA THR A 132 8.27 7.12 -8.39
C THR A 132 7.73 6.67 -9.75
N PHE A 133 6.93 5.60 -9.76
CA PHE A 133 6.48 4.97 -11.01
C PHE A 133 5.42 5.78 -11.74
N GLU A 134 4.31 6.15 -11.06
CA GLU A 134 3.16 6.76 -11.73
C GLU A 134 3.16 8.29 -11.61
N TYR A 135 3.24 8.79 -10.40
CA TYR A 135 3.16 10.22 -10.07
C TYR A 135 4.15 10.56 -8.95
N GLU A 136 4.76 11.72 -9.03
CA GLU A 136 5.62 12.22 -7.96
C GLU A 136 4.82 12.62 -6.72
N SER A 137 3.60 13.11 -6.93
CA SER A 137 2.73 13.64 -5.88
C SER A 137 1.25 13.31 -6.13
N TYR A 138 0.51 13.14 -5.06
CA TYR A 138 -0.95 13.06 -5.08
C TYR A 138 -1.53 14.47 -5.12
N ASP A 139 -1.46 15.09 -6.29
CA ASP A 139 -1.89 16.44 -6.63
C ASP A 139 -3.12 16.45 -7.55
N GLU A 140 -3.32 17.53 -8.30
CA GLU A 140 -4.45 17.70 -9.22
C GLU A 140 -4.63 16.52 -10.18
N PHE A 141 -3.54 15.97 -10.75
CA PHE A 141 -3.65 14.94 -11.78
C PHE A 141 -4.19 13.60 -11.26
N PRO A 142 -3.55 12.94 -10.28
CA PRO A 142 -4.08 11.67 -9.77
C PRO A 142 -5.42 11.83 -9.04
N VAL A 143 -5.66 12.95 -8.32
CA VAL A 143 -6.96 13.21 -7.68
C VAL A 143 -8.06 13.35 -8.73
N THR A 144 -7.83 14.12 -9.79
CA THR A 144 -8.80 14.29 -10.88
C THR A 144 -9.06 12.97 -11.59
N ASN A 145 -8.02 12.16 -11.82
CA ASN A 145 -8.17 10.83 -12.41
C ASN A 145 -9.07 9.93 -11.56
N ASP A 146 -8.86 9.88 -10.24
CA ASP A 146 -9.69 9.10 -9.31
C ASP A 146 -11.16 9.56 -9.32
N LEU A 147 -11.42 10.88 -9.38
CA LEU A 147 -12.76 11.46 -9.45
C LEU A 147 -13.47 11.14 -10.78
N PHE A 148 -12.76 11.21 -11.90
CA PHE A 148 -13.32 10.83 -13.21
C PHE A 148 -13.54 9.32 -13.32
N TYR A 149 -12.72 8.52 -12.65
CA TYR A 149 -12.93 7.08 -12.55
C TYR A 149 -14.26 6.78 -11.86
N PHE A 150 -14.50 7.37 -10.68
CA PHE A 150 -15.80 7.30 -9.99
C PHE A 150 -16.96 7.74 -10.90
N LYS A 151 -16.80 8.90 -11.56
CA LYS A 151 -17.85 9.41 -12.46
C LYS A 151 -18.16 8.39 -13.55
N SER A 152 -17.14 7.86 -14.23
CA SER A 152 -17.33 7.00 -15.41
C SER A 152 -17.82 5.60 -15.06
N PHE A 153 -17.37 5.03 -13.95
CA PHE A 153 -17.70 3.64 -13.58
C PHE A 153 -18.87 3.52 -12.60
N ILE A 154 -19.25 4.60 -11.92
CA ILE A 154 -20.38 4.61 -11.01
C ILE A 154 -21.47 5.57 -11.49
N ALA A 155 -21.21 6.87 -11.53
CA ALA A 155 -22.27 7.84 -11.80
C ALA A 155 -22.89 7.64 -13.19
N ASP A 156 -22.05 7.42 -14.22
CA ASP A 156 -22.54 7.24 -15.59
C ASP A 156 -23.12 5.83 -15.79
N VAL A 157 -22.52 4.78 -15.25
CA VAL A 157 -23.00 3.39 -15.40
C VAL A 157 -24.34 3.16 -14.68
N LEU A 158 -24.50 3.74 -13.49
CA LEU A 158 -25.75 3.65 -12.73
C LEU A 158 -26.78 4.73 -13.11
N GLU A 159 -26.50 5.53 -14.16
CA GLU A 159 -27.37 6.60 -14.65
C GLU A 159 -27.80 7.57 -13.54
N ILE A 160 -26.90 7.85 -12.58
CA ILE A 160 -27.19 8.79 -11.48
C ILE A 160 -27.35 10.19 -12.07
N PRO A 161 -28.51 10.86 -11.88
CA PRO A 161 -28.72 12.17 -12.48
C PRO A 161 -27.85 13.23 -11.81
N TYR A 162 -27.09 14.00 -12.58
CA TYR A 162 -26.28 15.12 -12.11
C TYR A 162 -26.21 16.26 -13.13
N HIS A 163 -26.02 17.49 -12.64
CA HIS A 163 -25.75 18.63 -13.50
C HIS A 163 -24.24 18.72 -13.76
N LYS A 164 -23.82 18.55 -15.02
CA LYS A 164 -22.38 18.42 -15.40
C LYS A 164 -21.50 19.52 -14.85
N ALA A 165 -21.92 20.79 -15.01
CA ALA A 165 -21.11 21.92 -14.55
C ALA A 165 -20.99 21.98 -13.02
N THR A 166 -22.03 21.57 -12.29
CA THR A 166 -21.99 21.49 -10.82
C THR A 166 -21.04 20.39 -10.36
N LEU A 167 -21.17 19.18 -10.91
CA LEU A 167 -20.29 18.07 -10.56
C LEU A 167 -18.80 18.42 -10.80
N LEU A 168 -18.47 19.03 -11.92
CA LEU A 168 -17.09 19.44 -12.21
C LEU A 168 -16.59 20.53 -11.26
N LYS A 169 -17.46 21.43 -10.79
CA LYS A 169 -17.08 22.42 -9.76
C LYS A 169 -16.81 21.76 -8.42
N GLU A 170 -17.63 20.77 -8.02
CA GLU A 170 -17.43 20.00 -6.80
C GLU A 170 -16.13 19.17 -6.89
N PHE A 171 -15.83 18.56 -8.03
CA PHE A 171 -14.57 17.86 -8.25
C PHE A 171 -13.37 18.80 -8.10
N LYS A 172 -13.42 19.97 -8.72
CA LYS A 172 -12.36 20.96 -8.58
C LYS A 172 -12.20 21.44 -7.14
N HIS A 173 -13.30 21.63 -6.43
CA HIS A 173 -13.26 22.01 -5.01
C HIS A 173 -12.60 20.91 -4.18
N LEU A 174 -13.04 19.65 -4.32
CA LEU A 174 -12.46 18.52 -3.60
C LEU A 174 -10.98 18.33 -3.95
N THR A 175 -10.58 18.48 -5.21
CA THR A 175 -9.16 18.46 -5.62
C THR A 175 -8.36 19.49 -4.85
N SER A 176 -8.84 20.74 -4.77
CA SER A 176 -8.18 21.79 -4.00
C SER A 176 -8.12 21.48 -2.49
N GLU A 177 -9.16 20.92 -1.92
CA GLU A 177 -9.18 20.46 -0.52
C GLU A 177 -8.10 19.40 -0.28
N ILE A 178 -7.98 18.39 -1.18
CA ILE A 178 -6.96 17.35 -1.08
C ILE A 178 -5.55 17.90 -1.22
N GLU A 179 -5.34 18.84 -2.16
CA GLU A 179 -4.04 19.49 -2.34
C GLU A 179 -3.63 20.31 -1.12
N ASN A 180 -4.56 20.82 -0.35
CA ASN A 180 -4.31 21.55 0.89
C ASN A 180 -4.22 20.67 2.14
N CYS A 181 -4.48 19.35 2.03
CA CYS A 181 -4.31 18.43 3.14
C CYS A 181 -2.85 18.37 3.59
N ALA A 182 -2.65 18.44 4.90
CA ALA A 182 -1.34 18.39 5.55
C ALA A 182 -1.43 17.48 6.81
N PRO A 183 -0.30 16.97 7.30
CA PRO A 183 1.03 16.98 6.66
C PRO A 183 1.10 16.05 5.45
N LYS A 184 2.07 16.32 4.57
CA LYS A 184 2.38 15.47 3.41
C LYS A 184 3.73 14.79 3.59
N GLY A 185 3.81 13.55 3.13
CA GLY A 185 5.01 12.73 3.15
C GLY A 185 4.85 11.52 2.26
N LEU A 186 5.51 10.41 2.58
CA LEU A 186 5.36 9.17 1.84
C LEU A 186 3.95 8.59 2.04
N MET A 187 3.25 8.39 0.94
CA MET A 187 1.94 7.77 0.83
C MET A 187 2.09 6.50 -0.02
N ILE A 188 1.73 5.33 0.54
CA ILE A 188 1.82 4.03 -0.16
C ILE A 188 0.71 3.89 -1.21
N ARG A 189 -0.42 4.57 -1.04
CA ARG A 189 -1.62 4.58 -1.88
C ARG A 189 -2.48 3.31 -1.75
N ASP A 190 -1.94 2.13 -1.99
CA ASP A 190 -2.68 0.85 -1.87
C ASP A 190 -2.49 0.19 -0.49
N PHE A 191 -2.53 1.00 0.55
CA PHE A 191 -2.35 0.56 1.92
C PHE A 191 -3.63 -0.09 2.47
N GLN A 192 -3.73 -1.41 2.29
CA GLN A 192 -4.87 -2.24 2.66
C GLN A 192 -4.40 -3.54 3.34
N ALA A 193 -5.26 -4.17 4.13
CA ALA A 193 -4.94 -5.39 4.87
C ALA A 193 -4.46 -6.55 3.98
N ARG A 194 -4.84 -6.59 2.70
CA ARG A 194 -4.35 -7.58 1.72
C ARG A 194 -2.88 -7.39 1.35
N ASN A 195 -2.35 -6.17 1.53
CA ASN A 195 -0.97 -5.79 1.25
C ASN A 195 -0.11 -5.70 2.53
N ILE A 196 -0.58 -6.31 3.61
CA ILE A 196 0.11 -6.42 4.88
C ILE A 196 0.30 -7.89 5.17
N MET A 197 1.55 -8.35 5.16
CA MET A 197 1.93 -9.71 5.53
C MET A 197 2.11 -9.81 7.04
N VAL A 198 1.76 -10.97 7.58
CA VAL A 198 1.98 -11.28 9.01
C VAL A 198 2.84 -12.54 9.09
N ASN A 199 3.97 -12.44 9.76
CA ASN A 199 4.87 -13.58 9.96
C ASN A 199 4.43 -14.46 11.14
N ASP A 200 5.15 -15.57 11.35
CA ASP A 200 4.84 -16.53 12.41
C ASP A 200 5.03 -15.97 13.85
N ASN A 201 5.64 -14.79 13.98
CA ASN A 201 5.83 -14.08 15.26
C ASN A 201 4.79 -12.97 15.48
N ASP A 202 3.74 -12.90 14.67
CA ASP A 202 2.74 -11.82 14.67
C ASP A 202 3.35 -10.42 14.42
N GLU A 203 4.39 -10.35 13.58
CA GLU A 203 4.93 -9.08 13.11
C GLU A 203 4.37 -8.74 11.74
N VAL A 204 3.99 -7.47 11.54
CA VAL A 204 3.43 -6.98 10.28
C VAL A 204 4.51 -6.40 9.38
N PHE A 205 4.37 -6.64 8.06
CA PHE A 205 5.24 -6.16 7.01
C PHE A 205 4.41 -5.61 5.85
N PHE A 206 4.90 -4.57 5.20
CA PHE A 206 4.22 -3.92 4.08
C PHE A 206 4.79 -4.40 2.75
N ILE A 207 3.90 -4.73 1.84
CA ILE A 207 4.21 -5.10 0.45
C ILE A 207 3.42 -4.21 -0.50
N ASP A 208 3.71 -4.29 -1.81
CA ASP A 208 2.94 -3.61 -2.86
C ASP A 208 3.03 -2.07 -2.80
N TYR A 209 4.24 -1.54 -2.52
CA TYR A 209 4.49 -0.11 -2.34
C TYR A 209 5.16 0.58 -3.55
N GLN A 210 5.24 -0.06 -4.72
CA GLN A 210 5.87 0.50 -5.91
C GLN A 210 5.16 1.75 -6.47
N SER A 211 3.86 1.89 -6.20
CA SER A 211 3.06 3.08 -6.57
C SER A 211 3.06 4.18 -5.51
N ALA A 212 3.97 4.08 -4.52
CA ALA A 212 4.09 5.10 -3.49
C ALA A 212 4.52 6.45 -4.08
N MET A 213 4.03 7.53 -3.50
CA MET A 213 4.26 8.91 -3.95
C MET A 213 4.20 9.88 -2.77
N LYS A 214 4.45 11.16 -3.01
CA LYS A 214 4.22 12.19 -2.00
C LYS A 214 2.72 12.48 -1.89
N GLY A 215 2.16 12.38 -0.69
CA GLY A 215 0.73 12.66 -0.49
C GLY A 215 0.38 12.94 0.96
N PRO A 216 -0.91 13.23 1.25
CA PRO A 216 -1.39 13.41 2.61
C PRO A 216 -1.18 12.15 3.45
N LEU A 217 -0.56 12.27 4.62
CA LEU A 217 -0.26 11.10 5.48
C LEU A 217 -1.51 10.36 5.95
N MET A 218 -2.65 11.06 6.08
CA MET A 218 -3.92 10.43 6.43
C MET A 218 -4.49 9.52 5.35
N TYR A 219 -4.01 9.59 4.10
CA TYR A 219 -4.55 8.77 3.01
C TYR A 219 -4.43 7.28 3.31
N ASP A 220 -3.26 6.81 3.71
CA ASP A 220 -3.02 5.40 4.02
C ASP A 220 -3.77 4.96 5.27
N VAL A 221 -3.84 5.81 6.30
CA VAL A 221 -4.61 5.54 7.52
C VAL A 221 -6.10 5.33 7.19
N ILE A 222 -6.68 6.22 6.41
CA ILE A 222 -8.09 6.12 5.99
C ILE A 222 -8.28 4.92 5.05
N SER A 223 -7.39 4.72 4.08
CA SER A 223 -7.42 3.56 3.17
C SER A 223 -7.45 2.23 3.93
N PHE A 224 -6.67 2.13 5.00
CA PHE A 224 -6.57 0.94 5.83
C PHE A 224 -7.79 0.75 6.74
N LEU A 225 -8.21 1.79 7.47
CA LEU A 225 -9.28 1.66 8.46
C LEU A 225 -10.68 1.61 7.84
N TYR A 226 -10.88 2.19 6.66
CA TYR A 226 -12.19 2.27 6.00
C TYR A 226 -12.32 1.33 4.80
N GLN A 227 -11.43 0.36 4.64
CA GLN A 227 -11.55 -0.65 3.59
C GLN A 227 -12.80 -1.52 3.78
N ALA A 228 -13.56 -1.73 2.71
CA ALA A 228 -14.84 -2.43 2.77
C ALA A 228 -14.69 -3.89 3.25
N LYS A 229 -13.65 -4.59 2.80
CA LYS A 229 -13.46 -6.02 3.10
C LYS A 229 -13.21 -6.32 4.58
N ALA A 230 -12.51 -5.45 5.30
CA ALA A 230 -12.24 -5.64 6.73
C ALA A 230 -13.45 -5.28 7.61
N ASN A 231 -14.34 -4.43 7.11
CA ASN A 231 -15.59 -4.03 7.76
C ASN A 231 -15.45 -3.72 9.26
N PHE A 232 -14.43 -2.94 9.60
CA PHE A 232 -14.18 -2.56 11.00
C PHE A 232 -15.37 -1.76 11.57
N PRO A 233 -15.85 -2.11 12.79
CA PRO A 233 -16.86 -1.32 13.51
C PRO A 233 -16.43 0.14 13.71
N GLU A 234 -17.39 1.05 13.81
CA GLU A 234 -17.12 2.49 13.90
C GLU A 234 -16.33 2.85 15.16
N ASP A 235 -16.73 2.29 16.30
CA ASP A 235 -16.04 2.46 17.58
C ASP A 235 -14.57 2.01 17.53
N PHE A 236 -14.32 0.89 16.87
CA PHE A 236 -12.95 0.40 16.68
C PHE A 236 -12.14 1.30 15.73
N ARG A 237 -12.74 1.81 14.65
CA ARG A 237 -12.05 2.77 13.78
C ARG A 237 -11.68 4.06 14.52
N GLU A 238 -12.59 4.59 15.37
CA GLU A 238 -12.32 5.75 16.19
C GLU A 238 -11.21 5.50 17.22
N GLU A 239 -11.20 4.33 17.86
CA GLU A 239 -10.11 3.91 18.73
C GLU A 239 -8.78 3.89 17.99
N MET A 240 -8.72 3.29 16.80
CA MET A 240 -7.50 3.20 15.99
C MET A 240 -7.03 4.55 15.46
N LEU A 241 -7.94 5.43 15.05
CA LEU A 241 -7.61 6.82 14.70
C LEU A 241 -7.02 7.57 15.90
N SER A 242 -7.62 7.42 17.08
CA SER A 242 -7.10 8.02 18.30
C SER A 242 -5.71 7.48 18.67
N CYS A 243 -5.50 6.17 18.48
CA CYS A 243 -4.20 5.54 18.65
C CYS A 243 -3.17 6.16 17.68
N TYR A 244 -3.47 6.26 16.39
CA TYR A 244 -2.56 6.86 15.41
C TYR A 244 -2.24 8.33 15.73
N PHE A 245 -3.24 9.15 16.09
CA PHE A 245 -3.01 10.54 16.50
C PHE A 245 -2.12 10.66 17.74
N SER A 246 -2.22 9.73 18.67
CA SER A 246 -1.39 9.74 19.91
C SER A 246 0.09 9.46 19.67
N LEU A 247 0.46 8.89 18.51
CA LEU A 247 1.86 8.69 18.12
C LEU A 247 2.58 10.01 17.76
N TRP A 248 1.81 11.03 17.38
CA TRP A 248 2.33 12.35 17.03
C TRP A 248 2.46 13.25 18.26
N LYS A 249 3.65 13.85 18.43
CA LYS A 249 3.95 14.69 19.60
C LYS A 249 3.54 16.14 19.41
N ASP A 250 3.50 16.62 18.16
CA ASP A 250 3.20 18.01 17.86
C ASP A 250 1.68 18.20 17.68
N GLU A 251 1.09 19.08 18.50
CA GLU A 251 -0.36 19.35 18.48
C GLU A 251 -0.85 19.96 17.16
N ASN A 252 -0.01 20.76 16.48
CA ASN A 252 -0.36 21.33 15.19
C ASN A 252 -0.45 20.25 14.13
N THR A 253 0.52 19.33 14.10
CA THR A 253 0.50 18.16 13.23
C THR A 253 -0.75 17.32 13.46
N VAL A 254 -1.11 17.04 14.71
CA VAL A 254 -2.34 16.30 15.04
C VAL A 254 -3.58 17.03 14.54
N LYS A 255 -3.65 18.35 14.66
CA LYS A 255 -4.76 19.16 14.15
C LYS A 255 -4.85 19.08 12.62
N GLU A 256 -3.73 19.17 11.91
CA GLU A 256 -3.68 19.05 10.44
C GLU A 256 -4.14 17.65 9.98
N LEU A 257 -3.65 16.59 10.64
CA LEU A 257 -4.07 15.21 10.36
C LEU A 257 -5.59 15.03 10.52
N LYS A 258 -6.16 15.55 11.63
CA LYS A 258 -7.61 15.49 11.87
C LYS A 258 -8.40 16.27 10.81
N ASN A 259 -7.91 17.43 10.38
CA ASN A 259 -8.56 18.21 9.33
C ASN A 259 -8.52 17.52 7.97
N SER A 260 -7.46 16.75 7.68
CA SER A 260 -7.30 16.00 6.43
C SER A 260 -8.20 14.76 6.36
N ALA A 261 -8.67 14.23 7.50
CA ALA A 261 -9.36 12.95 7.54
C ALA A 261 -10.63 12.90 6.67
N LYS A 262 -11.49 13.93 6.75
CA LYS A 262 -12.79 13.95 6.03
C LYS A 262 -12.63 14.07 4.50
N PRO A 263 -11.89 15.03 3.94
CA PRO A 263 -11.69 15.09 2.49
C PRO A 263 -11.00 13.83 1.95
N ILE A 264 -10.03 13.27 2.67
CA ILE A 264 -9.40 12.00 2.30
C ILE A 264 -10.39 10.83 2.36
N GLN A 265 -11.24 10.76 3.36
CA GLN A 265 -12.27 9.72 3.45
C GLN A 265 -13.24 9.79 2.26
N LEU A 266 -13.66 11.00 1.87
CA LEU A 266 -14.54 11.19 0.73
C LEU A 266 -13.91 10.70 -0.58
N ILE A 267 -12.68 11.15 -0.90
CA ILE A 267 -12.01 10.71 -2.14
C ILE A 267 -11.77 9.19 -2.16
N ARG A 268 -11.41 8.60 -1.01
CA ARG A 268 -11.20 7.15 -0.91
C ARG A 268 -12.49 6.36 -1.12
N PHE A 269 -13.62 6.82 -0.60
CA PHE A 269 -14.92 6.17 -0.86
C PHE A 269 -15.29 6.24 -2.34
N MET A 270 -15.10 7.40 -2.98
CA MET A 270 -15.36 7.54 -4.41
C MET A 270 -14.45 6.62 -5.24
N GLN A 271 -13.16 6.55 -4.91
CA GLN A 271 -12.20 5.69 -5.60
C GLN A 271 -12.54 4.20 -5.44
N VAL A 272 -12.86 3.74 -4.22
CA VAL A 272 -13.22 2.33 -3.96
C VAL A 272 -14.54 1.95 -4.65
N LEU A 273 -15.50 2.86 -4.73
CA LEU A 273 -16.75 2.61 -5.46
C LEU A 273 -16.51 2.51 -6.97
N GLY A 274 -15.54 3.23 -7.52
CA GLY A 274 -15.21 3.20 -8.95
C GLY A 274 -14.37 1.99 -9.38
N ALA A 275 -13.68 1.31 -8.45
CA ALA A 275 -12.68 0.26 -8.73
C ALA A 275 -13.28 -1.16 -8.95
#